data_8df85fe9a89e1a97968b45327afcb1ef
#
_entry.id   8df85fe9a89e1a97968b45327afcb1ef
#
_cell.length_a   1.000
_cell.length_b   1.000
_cell.length_c   1.000
_cell.angle_alpha   90.00
_cell.angle_beta   90.00
_cell.angle_gamma   90.00
#
_symmetry.space_group_name_H-M   'P 1'
#
loop_
_entity.id
_entity.type
_entity.pdbx_description
1 polymer ?
#
loop_
_entity_poly.entity_id
_entity_poly.type
_entity_poly.pdbx_seq_one_letter_code
_entity_poly.pdbx_strand_id
1 'polypeptide(L)'
;FLGVGGSFMENEGLVSLYNIKEFNVIGFLNTVVKLKKLRNHVNEIVKFIIKEEPKIVITIDTKGFSLALAKSLKNTFKNSNYKCPLIHFVPPTIWAYGKSRLKKWKNIHDELICLYKIEEDIFKKYDTKCTYLGNPIIEKFLDFEQSKKFKKNHNYLSKKNNILLLSGSRSSEIKYLLPEFVKLIKNTNNKFKNINWIIPTTRLQYSN
;
A
#
# COMPACT_ATOMS: atom_id res chain seq x y z
N PHE A 1 -15.95 -11.78 5.02
CA PHE A 1 -14.88 -11.58 4.02
C PHE A 1 -13.83 -12.67 4.18
N LEU A 2 -13.33 -13.22 3.07
CA LEU A 2 -12.25 -14.19 3.04
C LEU A 2 -11.11 -13.63 2.18
N GLY A 3 -9.85 -13.86 2.55
CA GLY A 3 -8.75 -13.36 1.73
C GLY A 3 -7.41 -13.29 2.44
N VAL A 4 -6.56 -12.35 2.03
CA VAL A 4 -5.28 -12.06 2.65
C VAL A 4 -5.25 -10.59 3.03
N GLY A 5 -5.15 -10.30 4.32
CA GLY A 5 -5.15 -8.94 4.85
C GLY A 5 -4.34 -8.81 6.13
N GLY A 6 -4.22 -7.59 6.63
CA GLY A 6 -3.60 -7.29 7.92
C GLY A 6 -4.61 -7.16 9.05
N SER A 7 -4.11 -6.94 10.26
CA SER A 7 -4.90 -6.87 11.50
C SER A 7 -6.08 -5.90 11.45
N PHE A 8 -5.97 -4.78 10.74
CA PHE A 8 -7.11 -3.86 10.59
C PHE A 8 -8.27 -4.50 9.81
N MET A 9 -7.97 -5.29 8.78
CA MET A 9 -9.01 -5.98 8.02
C MET A 9 -9.57 -7.18 8.81
N GLU A 10 -8.72 -7.84 9.59
CA GLU A 10 -9.13 -8.93 10.49
C GLU A 10 -10.09 -8.42 11.58
N ASN A 11 -9.83 -7.22 12.13
CA ASN A 11 -10.73 -6.56 13.09
C ASN A 11 -12.11 -6.24 12.48
N GLU A 12 -12.17 -6.05 11.16
CA GLU A 12 -13.42 -5.83 10.41
C GLU A 12 -14.03 -7.15 9.87
N GLY A 13 -13.61 -8.30 10.40
CA GLY A 13 -14.17 -9.59 10.08
C GLY A 13 -13.55 -10.31 8.88
N LEU A 14 -12.37 -9.93 8.41
CA LEU A 14 -11.64 -10.72 7.43
C LEU A 14 -11.05 -11.97 8.07
N VAL A 15 -11.33 -13.14 7.51
CA VAL A 15 -10.60 -14.38 7.81
C VAL A 15 -9.39 -14.43 6.90
N SER A 16 -8.19 -14.19 7.45
CA SER A 16 -6.97 -14.15 6.66
C SER A 16 -6.39 -15.55 6.42
N LEU A 17 -6.15 -15.90 5.15
CA LEU A 17 -5.60 -17.20 4.73
C LEU A 17 -4.09 -17.30 5.00
N TYR A 18 -3.40 -16.16 5.06
CA TYR A 18 -1.95 -16.07 5.22
C TYR A 18 -1.57 -14.85 6.04
N ASN A 19 -0.41 -14.89 6.67
CA ASN A 19 0.14 -13.70 7.31
C ASN A 19 0.55 -12.66 6.25
N ILE A 20 -0.01 -11.45 6.33
CA ILE A 20 0.30 -10.35 5.37
C ILE A 20 1.80 -10.05 5.26
N LYS A 21 2.59 -10.33 6.30
CA LYS A 21 4.05 -10.14 6.29
C LYS A 21 4.76 -10.98 5.23
N GLU A 22 4.20 -12.11 4.84
CA GLU A 22 4.76 -12.96 3.80
C GLU A 22 4.74 -12.29 2.42
N PHE A 23 3.79 -11.39 2.19
CA PHE A 23 3.63 -10.64 0.95
C PHE A 23 4.47 -9.36 0.90
N ASN A 24 4.79 -8.77 2.06
CA ASN A 24 5.61 -7.55 2.15
C ASN A 24 7.06 -7.74 1.68
N VAL A 25 7.57 -8.97 1.73
CA VAL A 25 8.94 -9.31 1.30
C VAL A 25 9.08 -9.38 -0.22
N ILE A 26 7.98 -9.45 -0.95
CA ILE A 26 7.96 -9.69 -2.42
C ILE A 26 8.35 -8.41 -3.20
N GLY A 27 8.29 -7.22 -2.60
CA GLY A 27 8.48 -5.93 -3.28
C GLY A 27 9.90 -5.59 -3.73
N PHE A 28 10.96 -6.16 -3.17
CA PHE A 28 12.31 -5.58 -3.29
C PHE A 28 13.45 -6.46 -3.79
N LEU A 29 13.29 -7.75 -4.05
CA LEU A 29 14.39 -8.60 -4.50
C LEU A 29 13.97 -9.56 -5.62
N ASN A 30 14.56 -9.36 -6.80
CA ASN A 30 14.45 -10.22 -7.99
C ASN A 30 15.22 -11.54 -7.83
N THR A 31 14.98 -12.32 -6.79
CA THR A 31 15.56 -13.65 -6.69
C THR A 31 14.57 -14.69 -7.20
N VAL A 32 15.07 -15.68 -7.94
CA VAL A 32 14.28 -16.80 -8.50
C VAL A 32 13.43 -17.50 -7.44
N VAL A 33 13.97 -17.65 -6.23
CA VAL A 33 13.27 -18.24 -5.07
C VAL A 33 11.99 -17.47 -4.71
N LYS A 34 12.04 -16.13 -4.76
CA LYS A 34 10.88 -15.28 -4.44
C LYS A 34 9.81 -15.30 -5.53
N LEU A 35 10.22 -15.40 -6.79
CA LEU A 35 9.28 -15.58 -7.90
C LEU A 35 8.55 -16.91 -7.80
N LYS A 36 9.26 -17.98 -7.40
CA LYS A 36 8.64 -19.29 -7.16
C LYS A 36 7.64 -19.24 -6.00
N LYS A 37 8.02 -18.62 -4.88
CA LYS A 37 7.12 -18.43 -3.72
C LYS A 37 5.88 -17.61 -4.11
N LEU A 38 6.06 -16.50 -4.84
CA LEU A 38 4.97 -15.69 -5.35
C LEU A 38 4.00 -16.51 -6.22
N ARG A 39 4.55 -17.29 -7.15
CA ARG A 39 3.74 -18.15 -8.04
C ARG A 39 2.96 -19.22 -7.26
N ASN A 40 3.56 -19.80 -6.23
CA ASN A 40 2.87 -20.77 -5.37
C ASN A 40 1.68 -20.12 -4.65
N HIS A 41 1.88 -18.97 -4.00
CA HIS A 41 0.78 -18.26 -3.35
C HIS A 41 -0.33 -17.85 -4.33
N VAL A 42 0.03 -17.38 -5.54
CA VAL A 42 -0.96 -17.08 -6.58
C VAL A 42 -1.78 -18.34 -6.93
N ASN A 43 -1.13 -19.48 -7.13
CA ASN A 43 -1.81 -20.72 -7.50
C ASN A 43 -2.74 -21.21 -6.38
N GLU A 44 -2.30 -21.13 -5.13
CA GLU A 44 -3.11 -21.52 -3.96
C GLU A 44 -4.35 -20.62 -3.80
N ILE A 45 -4.17 -19.30 -3.94
CA ILE A 45 -5.28 -18.36 -3.87
C ILE A 45 -6.24 -18.53 -5.05
N VAL A 46 -5.75 -18.82 -6.26
CA VAL A 46 -6.62 -19.15 -7.40
C VAL A 46 -7.46 -20.38 -7.10
N LYS A 47 -6.86 -21.47 -6.60
CA LYS A 47 -7.60 -22.69 -6.22
C LYS A 47 -8.66 -22.39 -5.14
N PHE A 48 -8.30 -21.57 -4.16
CA PHE A 48 -9.23 -21.15 -3.12
C PHE A 48 -10.42 -20.35 -3.68
N ILE A 49 -10.15 -19.36 -4.57
CA ILE A 49 -11.19 -18.56 -5.21
C ILE A 49 -12.14 -19.43 -6.05
N ILE A 50 -11.60 -20.39 -6.79
CA ILE A 50 -12.43 -21.32 -7.59
C ILE A 50 -13.27 -22.23 -6.70
N LYS A 51 -12.77 -22.63 -5.53
CA LYS A 51 -13.51 -23.47 -4.57
C LYS A 51 -14.62 -22.69 -3.88
N GLU A 52 -14.36 -21.48 -3.44
CA GLU A 52 -15.29 -20.66 -2.64
C GLU A 52 -16.30 -19.88 -3.50
N GLU A 53 -16.06 -19.76 -4.80
CA GLU A 53 -16.91 -19.05 -5.77
C GLU A 53 -17.42 -17.68 -5.28
N PRO A 54 -16.52 -16.75 -4.86
CA PRO A 54 -16.94 -15.46 -4.35
C PRO A 54 -17.63 -14.63 -5.43
N LYS A 55 -18.62 -13.81 -5.05
CA LYS A 55 -19.32 -12.91 -5.97
C LYS A 55 -18.41 -11.86 -6.62
N ILE A 56 -17.27 -11.54 -6.00
CA ILE A 56 -16.31 -10.53 -6.45
C ILE A 56 -14.93 -10.82 -5.85
N VAL A 57 -13.88 -10.53 -6.61
CA VAL A 57 -12.49 -10.54 -6.12
C VAL A 57 -11.96 -9.11 -6.17
N ILE A 58 -11.54 -8.60 -5.02
CA ILE A 58 -10.94 -7.26 -4.88
C ILE A 58 -9.47 -7.44 -4.49
N THR A 59 -8.57 -6.86 -5.28
CA THR A 59 -7.15 -6.75 -4.94
C THR A 59 -6.80 -5.31 -4.60
N ILE A 60 -5.92 -5.09 -3.60
CA ILE A 60 -5.56 -3.76 -3.10
C ILE A 60 -4.04 -3.60 -3.18
N ASP A 61 -3.57 -2.54 -3.88
CA ASP A 61 -2.15 -2.24 -4.06
C ASP A 61 -1.34 -3.48 -4.49
N THR A 62 -0.20 -3.77 -3.90
CA THR A 62 0.65 -4.96 -4.14
C THR A 62 0.74 -5.33 -5.64
N LYS A 63 1.04 -4.34 -6.47
CA LYS A 63 0.87 -4.34 -7.96
C LYS A 63 1.38 -5.58 -8.67
N GLY A 64 2.54 -6.13 -8.24
CA GLY A 64 3.11 -7.34 -8.84
C GLY A 64 2.27 -8.58 -8.57
N PHE A 65 1.88 -8.78 -7.32
CA PHE A 65 1.04 -9.90 -6.89
C PHE A 65 -0.37 -9.80 -7.48
N SER A 66 -1.02 -8.64 -7.34
CA SER A 66 -2.38 -8.40 -7.82
C SER A 66 -2.51 -8.64 -9.32
N LEU A 67 -1.52 -8.18 -10.12
CA LEU A 67 -1.49 -8.41 -11.55
C LEU A 67 -1.29 -9.90 -11.91
N ALA A 68 -0.42 -10.60 -11.18
CA ALA A 68 -0.17 -12.02 -11.40
C ALA A 68 -1.42 -12.85 -11.05
N LEU A 69 -2.07 -12.54 -9.92
CA LEU A 69 -3.32 -13.18 -9.49
C LEU A 69 -4.44 -12.97 -10.51
N ALA A 70 -4.68 -11.73 -10.92
CA ALA A 70 -5.74 -11.42 -11.86
C ALA A 70 -5.52 -12.08 -13.24
N LYS A 71 -4.28 -12.12 -13.74
CA LYS A 71 -3.94 -12.85 -14.98
C LYS A 71 -4.21 -14.34 -14.85
N SER A 72 -3.81 -14.96 -13.74
CA SER A 72 -4.05 -16.36 -13.49
C SER A 72 -5.55 -16.67 -13.40
N LEU A 73 -6.33 -15.86 -12.71
CA LEU A 73 -7.79 -15.98 -12.63
C LEU A 73 -8.46 -15.84 -14.00
N LYS A 74 -8.11 -14.80 -14.77
CA LYS A 74 -8.65 -14.63 -16.15
C LYS A 74 -8.37 -15.85 -17.04
N ASN A 75 -7.20 -16.47 -16.92
CA ASN A 75 -6.88 -17.70 -17.67
C ASN A 75 -7.70 -18.89 -17.15
N THR A 76 -7.85 -19.05 -15.84
CA THR A 76 -8.64 -20.13 -15.25
C THR A 76 -10.12 -19.98 -15.61
N PHE A 77 -10.66 -18.77 -15.59
CA PHE A 77 -12.06 -18.48 -15.95
C PHE A 77 -12.42 -18.82 -17.41
N LYS A 78 -11.43 -18.92 -18.32
CA LYS A 78 -11.71 -19.36 -19.70
C LYS A 78 -12.22 -20.78 -19.78
N ASN A 79 -11.76 -21.63 -18.87
CA ASN A 79 -12.04 -23.06 -18.83
C ASN A 79 -12.89 -23.45 -17.61
N SER A 80 -13.51 -22.49 -16.94
CA SER A 80 -14.34 -22.68 -15.77
C SER A 80 -15.77 -22.21 -16.03
N ASN A 81 -16.75 -22.91 -15.48
CA ASN A 81 -18.14 -22.44 -15.45
C ASN A 81 -18.35 -21.28 -14.50
N TYR A 82 -17.43 -21.10 -13.54
CA TYR A 82 -17.45 -19.98 -12.59
C TYR A 82 -16.62 -18.80 -13.11
N LYS A 83 -17.19 -17.59 -12.96
CA LYS A 83 -16.54 -16.31 -13.24
C LYS A 83 -17.06 -15.27 -12.27
N CYS A 84 -16.20 -14.34 -11.87
CA CYS A 84 -16.60 -13.20 -11.06
C CYS A 84 -15.85 -11.92 -11.48
N PRO A 85 -16.37 -10.73 -11.18
CA PRO A 85 -15.67 -9.48 -11.40
C PRO A 85 -14.33 -9.43 -10.65
N LEU A 86 -13.28 -8.97 -11.34
CA LEU A 86 -11.96 -8.71 -10.78
C LEU A 86 -11.75 -7.20 -10.68
N ILE A 87 -11.74 -6.67 -9.46
CA ILE A 87 -11.54 -5.25 -9.21
C ILE A 87 -10.16 -5.03 -8.58
N HIS A 88 -9.50 -3.95 -8.99
CA HIS A 88 -8.24 -3.57 -8.37
C HIS A 88 -8.29 -2.15 -7.83
N PHE A 89 -8.01 -2.01 -6.54
CA PHE A 89 -7.91 -0.74 -5.83
C PHE A 89 -6.44 -0.31 -5.71
N VAL A 90 -6.15 0.95 -5.98
CA VAL A 90 -4.80 1.55 -6.03
C VAL A 90 -3.96 1.03 -7.21
N PRO A 91 -4.36 1.30 -8.46
CA PRO A 91 -3.60 0.92 -9.63
C PRO A 91 -2.22 1.61 -9.68
N PRO A 92 -1.32 1.20 -10.58
CA PRO A 92 0.00 1.82 -10.67
C PRO A 92 -0.11 3.30 -11.06
N THR A 93 0.72 4.13 -10.45
CA THR A 93 0.86 5.56 -10.74
C THR A 93 1.48 5.76 -12.13
N ILE A 94 0.65 5.85 -13.16
CA ILE A 94 1.07 5.88 -14.57
C ILE A 94 1.65 7.23 -14.97
N TRP A 95 1.18 8.29 -14.35
CA TRP A 95 1.69 9.63 -14.56
C TRP A 95 3.17 9.78 -14.18
N ALA A 96 3.68 8.97 -13.23
CA ALA A 96 5.07 9.01 -12.78
C ALA A 96 6.00 8.06 -13.57
N TYR A 97 5.50 6.94 -14.09
CA TYR A 97 6.36 5.85 -14.59
C TYR A 97 6.04 5.34 -16.01
N GLY A 98 5.26 6.09 -16.76
CA GLY A 98 5.12 5.93 -18.19
C GLY A 98 4.10 4.90 -18.67
N LYS A 99 3.76 5.04 -19.94
CA LYS A 99 2.66 4.37 -20.67
C LYS A 99 2.83 2.86 -20.86
N SER A 100 4.07 2.34 -20.79
CA SER A 100 4.35 0.89 -20.96
C SER A 100 3.68 0.02 -19.90
N ARG A 101 3.44 0.56 -18.71
CA ARG A 101 2.71 -0.15 -17.64
C ARG A 101 1.24 -0.32 -17.93
N LEU A 102 0.61 0.65 -18.62
CA LEU A 102 -0.81 0.58 -19.00
C LEU A 102 -1.13 -0.68 -19.79
N LYS A 103 -0.28 -1.03 -20.78
CA LYS A 103 -0.49 -2.23 -21.60
C LYS A 103 -0.58 -3.51 -20.77
N LYS A 104 0.13 -3.58 -19.65
CA LYS A 104 0.12 -4.76 -18.75
C LYS A 104 -1.16 -4.88 -17.93
N TRP A 105 -1.87 -3.77 -17.70
CA TRP A 105 -3.09 -3.71 -16.88
C TRP A 105 -4.37 -3.72 -17.72
N LYS A 106 -4.26 -3.36 -19.01
CA LYS A 106 -5.41 -3.33 -19.93
C LYS A 106 -6.05 -4.71 -20.01
N ASN A 107 -7.37 -4.78 -19.88
CA ASN A 107 -8.20 -5.98 -19.99
C ASN A 107 -7.91 -7.10 -18.96
N ILE A 108 -7.14 -6.80 -17.91
CA ILE A 108 -6.85 -7.78 -16.86
C ILE A 108 -7.88 -7.69 -15.73
N HIS A 109 -8.21 -6.49 -15.29
CA HIS A 109 -9.27 -6.24 -14.31
C HIS A 109 -10.52 -5.74 -15.03
N ASP A 110 -11.68 -6.03 -14.47
CA ASP A 110 -12.95 -5.56 -15.00
C ASP A 110 -13.17 -4.09 -14.63
N GLU A 111 -12.55 -3.67 -13.51
CA GLU A 111 -12.52 -2.26 -13.11
C GLU A 111 -11.27 -1.96 -12.25
N LEU A 112 -10.73 -0.76 -12.44
CA LEU A 112 -9.71 -0.17 -11.57
C LEU A 112 -10.35 0.92 -10.73
N ILE A 113 -9.97 1.01 -9.45
CA ILE A 113 -10.41 2.09 -8.55
C ILE A 113 -9.18 2.89 -8.15
N CYS A 114 -9.12 4.15 -8.58
CA CYS A 114 -7.96 5.02 -8.36
C CYS A 114 -8.19 6.06 -7.27
N LEU A 115 -7.08 6.55 -6.71
CA LEU A 115 -7.07 7.54 -5.63
C LEU A 115 -7.02 8.98 -6.14
N TYR A 116 -6.66 9.19 -7.39
CA TYR A 116 -6.46 10.52 -7.98
C TYR A 116 -7.24 10.65 -9.28
N LYS A 117 -7.92 11.79 -9.47
CA LYS A 117 -8.72 12.08 -10.66
C LYS A 117 -7.92 11.98 -11.96
N ILE A 118 -6.67 12.46 -11.94
CA ILE A 118 -5.77 12.38 -13.09
C ILE A 118 -5.52 10.93 -13.55
N GLU A 119 -5.54 9.96 -12.64
CA GLU A 119 -5.36 8.55 -13.00
C GLU A 119 -6.57 8.03 -13.79
N GLU A 120 -7.78 8.36 -13.35
CA GLU A 120 -9.01 8.01 -14.07
C GLU A 120 -8.97 8.53 -15.51
N ASP A 121 -8.62 9.80 -15.69
CA ASP A 121 -8.57 10.46 -17.01
C ASP A 121 -7.52 9.80 -17.93
N ILE A 122 -6.38 9.39 -17.36
CA ILE A 122 -5.35 8.68 -18.12
C ILE A 122 -5.82 7.26 -18.48
N PHE A 123 -6.37 6.49 -17.54
CA PHE A 123 -6.83 5.13 -17.83
C PHE A 123 -7.94 5.11 -18.88
N LYS A 124 -8.88 6.05 -18.82
CA LYS A 124 -9.96 6.20 -19.82
C LYS A 124 -9.42 6.46 -21.22
N LYS A 125 -8.39 7.31 -21.39
CA LYS A 125 -7.72 7.56 -22.68
C LYS A 125 -7.10 6.30 -23.31
N TYR A 126 -6.83 5.28 -22.50
CA TYR A 126 -6.30 3.99 -22.97
C TYR A 126 -7.33 2.87 -22.93
N ASP A 127 -8.61 3.23 -22.94
CA ASP A 127 -9.72 2.29 -23.01
C ASP A 127 -9.64 1.25 -21.86
N THR A 128 -9.38 1.74 -20.68
CA THR A 128 -9.34 0.92 -19.45
C THR A 128 -10.34 1.48 -18.46
N LYS A 129 -11.30 0.64 -18.05
CA LYS A 129 -12.33 1.04 -17.09
C LYS A 129 -11.68 1.41 -15.75
N CYS A 130 -11.84 2.63 -15.33
CA CYS A 130 -11.29 3.16 -14.09
C CYS A 130 -12.25 4.18 -13.48
N THR A 131 -12.48 4.07 -12.18
CA THR A 131 -13.32 4.98 -11.41
C THR A 131 -12.47 5.66 -10.34
N TYR A 132 -12.56 6.98 -10.27
CA TYR A 132 -12.00 7.76 -9.20
C TYR A 132 -12.91 7.73 -7.96
N LEU A 133 -12.39 7.22 -6.85
CA LEU A 133 -13.13 7.16 -5.57
C LEU A 133 -12.68 8.20 -4.56
N GLY A 134 -11.50 8.76 -4.74
CA GLY A 134 -10.84 9.61 -3.75
C GLY A 134 -9.82 8.84 -2.90
N ASN A 135 -9.08 9.59 -2.09
CA ASN A 135 -8.07 9.01 -1.20
C ASN A 135 -8.62 8.90 0.22
N PRO A 136 -8.87 7.69 0.76
CA PRO A 136 -9.45 7.48 2.09
C PRO A 136 -8.62 8.11 3.24
N ILE A 137 -7.33 8.35 3.00
CA ILE A 137 -6.47 9.02 3.99
C ILE A 137 -6.96 10.45 4.25
N ILE A 138 -7.44 11.14 3.22
CA ILE A 138 -7.90 12.54 3.35
C ILE A 138 -9.06 12.65 4.34
N GLU A 139 -10.00 11.71 4.31
CA GLU A 139 -11.14 11.71 5.26
C GLU A 139 -10.68 11.62 6.71
N LYS A 140 -9.65 10.81 6.99
CA LYS A 140 -9.08 10.71 8.34
C LYS A 140 -8.36 11.98 8.80
N PHE A 141 -7.74 12.73 7.88
CA PHE A 141 -7.02 13.96 8.21
C PHE A 141 -7.91 15.20 8.30
N LEU A 142 -9.16 15.14 7.86
CA LEU A 142 -10.11 16.24 8.01
C LEU A 142 -10.68 16.36 9.44
N ASP A 143 -10.39 15.43 10.33
CA ASP A 143 -10.77 15.50 11.73
C ASP A 143 -9.82 16.42 12.53
N PHE A 144 -10.11 17.72 12.46
CA PHE A 144 -9.38 18.75 13.21
C PHE A 144 -9.46 18.60 14.75
N GLU A 145 -10.47 17.93 15.28
CA GLU A 145 -10.59 17.67 16.71
C GLU A 145 -9.53 16.66 17.20
N GLN A 146 -9.19 15.66 16.39
CA GLN A 146 -8.08 14.76 16.71
C GLN A 146 -6.75 15.51 16.78
N SER A 147 -6.52 16.47 15.90
CA SER A 147 -5.29 17.27 15.91
C SER A 147 -5.17 18.18 17.13
N LYS A 148 -6.28 18.74 17.61
CA LYS A 148 -6.33 19.52 18.87
C LYS A 148 -6.07 18.64 20.08
N LYS A 149 -6.67 17.43 20.13
CA LYS A 149 -6.44 16.43 21.18
C LYS A 149 -4.97 16.00 21.21
N PHE A 150 -4.37 15.78 20.06
CA PHE A 150 -2.96 15.42 19.93
C PHE A 150 -2.05 16.51 20.50
N LYS A 151 -2.26 17.78 20.15
CA LYS A 151 -1.49 18.91 20.70
C LYS A 151 -1.65 19.05 22.21
N LYS A 152 -2.86 18.86 22.74
CA LYS A 152 -3.13 18.91 24.18
C LYS A 152 -2.38 17.82 24.96
N ASN A 153 -2.32 16.63 24.42
CA ASN A 153 -1.62 15.49 25.03
C ASN A 153 -0.09 15.56 24.90
N HIS A 154 0.42 16.45 24.03
CA HIS A 154 1.84 16.61 23.73
C HIS A 154 2.29 18.05 23.95
N ASN A 155 2.15 18.53 25.21
CA ASN A 155 2.45 19.91 25.60
C ASN A 155 3.83 20.43 25.20
N TYR A 156 4.83 19.53 25.04
CA TYR A 156 6.17 19.88 24.57
C TYR A 156 6.16 20.43 23.12
N LEU A 157 5.15 20.13 22.32
CA LEU A 157 4.99 20.66 20.95
C LEU A 157 4.61 22.14 20.91
N SER A 158 4.13 22.71 22.02
CA SER A 158 3.67 24.12 22.06
C SER A 158 4.77 25.14 22.37
N LYS A 159 5.93 24.70 22.85
CA LYS A 159 6.94 25.60 23.45
C LYS A 159 8.18 25.85 22.58
N LYS A 160 8.35 25.18 21.45
CA LYS A 160 9.55 25.24 20.60
C LYS A 160 9.22 25.20 19.12
N ASN A 161 10.18 25.55 18.29
CA ASN A 161 10.11 25.29 16.86
C ASN A 161 10.17 23.79 16.61
N ASN A 162 9.09 23.21 16.08
CA ASN A 162 9.00 21.79 15.81
C ASN A 162 9.50 21.48 14.40
N ILE A 163 10.46 20.58 14.28
CA ILE A 163 10.95 20.04 13.00
C ILE A 163 10.67 18.54 12.95
N LEU A 164 9.89 18.14 11.96
CA LEU A 164 9.56 16.74 11.73
C LEU A 164 10.57 16.13 10.74
N LEU A 165 11.23 15.04 11.15
CA LEU A 165 12.14 14.27 10.33
C LEU A 165 11.53 12.92 9.97
N LEU A 166 11.24 12.71 8.70
CA LEU A 166 10.60 11.49 8.21
C LEU A 166 11.67 10.49 7.75
N SER A 167 12.08 9.60 8.65
CA SER A 167 13.11 8.58 8.38
C SER A 167 12.62 7.39 7.55
N GLY A 168 11.36 7.42 7.13
CA GLY A 168 10.74 6.31 6.41
C GLY A 168 10.11 5.25 7.32
N SER A 169 9.45 4.30 6.72
CA SER A 169 8.71 3.22 7.39
C SER A 169 9.36 1.84 7.24
N ARG A 170 10.33 1.70 6.35
CA ARG A 170 11.05 0.45 6.06
C ARG A 170 12.40 0.43 6.76
N SER A 171 12.82 -0.76 7.23
CA SER A 171 14.12 -0.92 7.89
C SER A 171 15.31 -0.44 7.05
N SER A 172 15.24 -0.58 5.71
CA SER A 172 16.27 -0.08 4.80
C SER A 172 16.30 1.46 4.76
N GLU A 173 15.14 2.10 4.71
CA GLU A 173 15.03 3.58 4.72
C GLU A 173 15.59 4.13 6.02
N ILE A 174 15.17 3.59 7.15
CA ILE A 174 15.63 4.00 8.49
C ILE A 174 17.15 3.81 8.62
N LYS A 175 17.68 2.67 8.16
CA LYS A 175 19.12 2.38 8.22
C LYS A 175 19.97 3.43 7.51
N TYR A 176 19.49 3.95 6.38
CA TYR A 176 20.23 4.94 5.61
C TYR A 176 19.96 6.38 6.04
N LEU A 177 18.71 6.74 6.37
CA LEU A 177 18.34 8.13 6.65
C LEU A 177 18.60 8.54 8.09
N LEU A 178 18.38 7.64 9.07
CA LEU A 178 18.54 8.00 10.48
C LEU A 178 19.94 8.48 10.86
N PRO A 179 21.06 7.88 10.40
CA PRO A 179 22.39 8.40 10.67
C PRO A 179 22.61 9.81 10.14
N GLU A 180 22.08 10.13 8.96
CA GLU A 180 22.18 11.46 8.37
C GLU A 180 21.35 12.49 9.15
N PHE A 181 20.18 12.11 9.65
CA PHE A 181 19.38 12.96 10.53
C PHE A 181 20.09 13.25 11.87
N VAL A 182 20.78 12.26 12.44
CA VAL A 182 21.57 12.45 13.66
C VAL A 182 22.69 13.48 13.41
N LYS A 183 23.39 13.41 12.28
CA LYS A 183 24.40 14.40 11.89
C LYS A 183 23.79 15.80 11.73
N LEU A 184 22.63 15.88 11.03
CA LEU A 184 21.90 17.11 10.86
C LEU A 184 21.51 17.75 12.19
N ILE A 185 20.93 16.98 13.11
CA ILE A 185 20.54 17.43 14.45
C ILE A 185 21.74 18.00 15.22
N LYS A 186 22.87 17.28 15.25
CA LYS A 186 24.09 17.71 15.93
C LYS A 186 24.59 19.04 15.37
N ASN A 187 24.70 19.15 14.06
CA ASN A 187 25.20 20.37 13.39
C ASN A 187 24.27 21.57 13.60
N THR A 188 22.95 21.33 13.60
CA THR A 188 21.95 22.38 13.75
C THR A 188 21.84 22.86 15.19
N ASN A 189 21.87 21.95 16.16
CA ASN A 189 21.80 22.29 17.59
C ASN A 189 22.99 23.14 18.06
N ASN A 190 24.13 23.06 17.37
CA ASN A 190 25.28 23.92 17.64
C ASN A 190 25.03 25.39 17.24
N LYS A 191 24.15 25.63 16.27
CA LYS A 191 23.88 26.96 15.71
C LYS A 191 22.56 27.56 16.22
N PHE A 192 21.55 26.71 16.45
CA PHE A 192 20.20 27.14 16.81
C PHE A 192 19.72 26.45 18.10
N LYS A 193 19.34 27.26 19.06
CA LYS A 193 18.69 26.81 20.30
C LYS A 193 17.18 26.78 20.13
N ASN A 194 16.46 26.00 20.94
CA ASN A 194 15.00 25.91 20.94
C ASN A 194 14.35 25.20 19.73
N ILE A 195 15.02 24.19 19.18
CA ILE A 195 14.42 23.28 18.22
C ILE A 195 13.97 22.01 18.93
N ASN A 196 12.75 21.58 18.62
CA ASN A 196 12.21 20.28 19.01
C ASN A 196 12.18 19.36 17.79
N TRP A 197 12.99 18.31 17.82
CA TRP A 197 13.10 17.33 16.74
C TRP A 197 12.10 16.20 16.97
N ILE A 198 11.28 15.89 15.98
CA ILE A 198 10.27 14.85 16.03
C ILE A 198 10.57 13.82 14.96
N ILE A 199 10.83 12.59 15.37
CA ILE A 199 11.04 11.46 14.46
C ILE A 199 9.95 10.44 14.72
N PRO A 200 8.87 10.38 13.91
CA PRO A 200 7.82 9.39 14.09
C PRO A 200 8.34 8.01 13.73
N THR A 201 7.99 7.01 14.54
CA THR A 201 8.33 5.61 14.28
C THR A 201 7.06 4.80 14.02
N THR A 202 7.15 3.84 13.11
CA THR A 202 6.04 2.93 12.79
C THR A 202 6.08 1.65 13.61
N ARG A 203 7.16 1.43 14.38
CA ARG A 203 7.37 0.22 15.21
C ARG A 203 7.97 0.62 16.54
N LEU A 204 7.46 0.06 17.62
CA LEU A 204 7.97 0.29 18.98
C LEU A 204 9.47 0.00 19.13
N GLN A 205 10.00 -0.98 18.41
CA GLN A 205 11.44 -1.33 18.45
C GLN A 205 12.39 -0.23 17.96
N TYR A 206 11.88 0.84 17.36
CA TYR A 206 12.65 2.00 16.90
C TYR A 206 12.43 3.25 17.74
N SER A 207 11.67 3.16 18.83
CA SER A 207 11.33 4.29 19.71
C SER A 207 12.29 4.48 20.89
N ASN A 208 13.30 3.63 21.04
CA ASN A 208 14.34 3.72 22.07
C ASN A 208 15.62 4.37 21.54
#